data_2ff1337bdeb5ec142b70eb1c1620a5d7
#
_entry.id   2ff1337bdeb5ec142b70eb1c1620a5d7
#
_cell.length_a   1.000
_cell.length_b   1.000
_cell.length_c   1.000
_cell.angle_alpha   90.00
_cell.angle_beta   90.00
_cell.angle_gamma   90.00
#
_symmetry.space_group_name_H-M   'P 1'
#
loop_
_entity.id
_entity.type
_entity.pdbx_description
1 polymer ?
#
loop_
_entity_poly.entity_id
_entity_poly.type
_entity_poly.pdbx_seq_one_letter_code
_entity_poly.pdbx_strand_id
1 'polypeptide(L)'
;MGIPPSERFDFEQFQLMTPLSGDSIWAYIVERHAGRIGVKRRKPALENVEKIFGATFRLANEVGFRAMSLRDLCRETGLSMGGLYGYIDSKDQLAEMIEDVVRHASEELPRMFAHVADPLVRLESVVRATIYLSEILQPWFYFVFMDSRVLGFDQRSMAKESELAIQGNIAGLIAQLDPAPEGDATLLAAHVLALFEDWYVKRWKYRAARVHVDDYADSAIRMIRSHLQVRIR
;
A
#
# COMPACT_ATOMS: atom_id res chain seq x y z
N MET A 1 1.64 0.20 19.20
CA MET A 1 2.24 1.30 19.99
C MET A 1 1.80 2.59 19.31
N GLY A 2 1.07 3.49 19.98
CA GLY A 2 0.58 4.72 19.34
C GLY A 2 1.70 5.77 19.26
N ILE A 3 1.78 6.49 18.16
CA ILE A 3 2.66 7.66 18.02
C ILE A 3 2.13 8.75 18.94
N PRO A 4 2.98 9.45 19.71
CA PRO A 4 2.53 10.60 20.49
C PRO A 4 1.87 11.63 19.56
N PRO A 5 0.74 12.25 19.93
CA PRO A 5 -0.03 13.16 19.06
C PRO A 5 0.72 14.39 18.57
N SER A 6 1.85 14.73 19.21
CA SER A 6 2.62 15.96 18.96
C SER A 6 3.92 15.75 18.18
N GLU A 7 4.31 14.52 17.92
CA GLU A 7 5.60 14.23 17.27
C GLU A 7 5.41 13.87 15.81
N ARG A 8 6.12 14.58 14.95
CA ARG A 8 6.25 14.27 13.52
C ARG A 8 7.15 13.05 13.41
N PHE A 9 6.65 11.97 12.83
CA PHE A 9 7.44 10.78 12.57
C PHE A 9 8.03 10.82 11.15
N ASP A 10 9.21 10.26 10.99
CA ASP A 10 9.89 10.06 9.72
C ASP A 10 9.67 8.64 9.18
N PHE A 11 10.26 8.37 8.02
CA PHE A 11 10.11 7.07 7.35
C PHE A 11 10.74 5.93 8.16
N GLU A 12 11.89 6.13 8.78
CA GLU A 12 12.55 5.09 9.58
C GLU A 12 11.72 4.72 10.81
N GLN A 13 11.14 5.71 11.48
CA GLN A 13 10.23 5.49 12.60
C GLN A 13 8.98 4.73 12.16
N PHE A 14 8.39 5.09 11.00
CA PHE A 14 7.24 4.40 10.45
C PHE A 14 7.54 2.93 10.11
N GLN A 15 8.73 2.64 9.56
CA GLN A 15 9.15 1.27 9.29
C GLN A 15 9.17 0.39 10.55
N LEU A 16 9.52 0.95 11.72
CA LEU A 16 9.51 0.24 13.00
C LEU A 16 8.10 0.01 13.56
N MET A 17 7.12 0.80 13.09
CA MET A 17 5.74 0.73 13.57
C MET A 17 4.88 -0.26 12.80
N THR A 18 5.28 -0.63 11.57
CA THR A 18 4.50 -1.50 10.71
C THR A 18 5.13 -2.89 10.58
N PRO A 19 4.34 -3.97 10.62
CA PRO A 19 4.85 -5.32 10.36
C PRO A 19 5.13 -5.56 8.87
N LEU A 20 4.87 -4.59 8.01
CA LEU A 20 4.98 -4.70 6.56
C LEU A 20 6.34 -4.27 6.03
N SER A 21 7.28 -3.87 6.89
CA SER A 21 8.62 -3.42 6.52
C SER A 21 9.65 -4.55 6.58
N GLY A 22 10.59 -4.56 5.64
CA GLY A 22 11.68 -5.54 5.58
C GLY A 22 11.16 -6.98 5.52
N ASP A 23 11.85 -7.90 6.20
CA ASP A 23 11.52 -9.34 6.18
C ASP A 23 10.23 -9.67 6.95
N SER A 24 9.73 -8.78 7.79
CA SER A 24 8.52 -9.02 8.59
C SER A 24 7.26 -9.14 7.74
N ILE A 25 7.24 -8.55 6.54
CA ILE A 25 6.12 -8.70 5.59
C ILE A 25 5.86 -10.17 5.22
N TRP A 26 6.90 -10.97 5.08
CA TRP A 26 6.75 -12.39 4.70
C TRP A 26 6.09 -13.20 5.80
N ALA A 27 6.43 -12.91 7.07
CA ALA A 27 5.76 -13.51 8.21
C ALA A 27 4.28 -13.10 8.26
N TYR A 28 4.00 -11.81 8.06
CA TYR A 28 2.64 -11.28 7.98
C TYR A 28 1.80 -11.99 6.90
N ILE A 29 2.35 -12.17 5.68
CA ILE A 29 1.66 -12.86 4.58
C ILE A 29 1.38 -14.32 4.93
N VAL A 30 2.38 -15.04 5.44
CA VAL A 30 2.23 -16.47 5.81
C VAL A 30 1.15 -16.63 6.89
N GLU A 31 1.12 -15.76 7.90
CA GLU A 31 0.14 -15.80 8.97
C GLU A 31 -1.27 -15.44 8.48
N ARG A 32 -1.38 -14.39 7.67
CA ARG A 32 -2.65 -13.94 7.11
C ARG A 32 -3.29 -14.95 6.17
N HIS A 33 -2.48 -15.65 5.40
CA HIS A 33 -2.94 -16.64 4.43
C HIS A 33 -2.68 -18.10 4.90
N ALA A 34 -2.54 -18.32 6.21
CA ALA A 34 -2.23 -19.65 6.79
C ALA A 34 -3.22 -20.76 6.38
N GLY A 35 -4.48 -20.41 6.10
CA GLY A 35 -5.49 -21.36 5.60
C GLY A 35 -5.27 -21.79 4.14
N ARG A 36 -4.47 -21.05 3.37
CA ARG A 36 -4.16 -21.32 1.96
C ARG A 36 -2.74 -21.87 1.77
N ILE A 37 -1.80 -21.42 2.59
CA ILE A 37 -0.40 -21.87 2.54
C ILE A 37 -0.26 -23.18 3.29
N GLY A 38 -0.13 -24.29 2.55
CA GLY A 38 -0.07 -25.65 3.11
C GLY A 38 1.28 -26.02 3.76
N VAL A 39 2.28 -25.14 3.72
CA VAL A 39 3.65 -25.42 4.18
C VAL A 39 3.79 -25.17 5.69
N LYS A 40 4.02 -26.25 6.46
CA LYS A 40 4.10 -26.18 7.94
C LYS A 40 5.43 -25.68 8.50
N ARG A 41 6.52 -25.77 7.75
CA ARG A 41 7.85 -25.35 8.22
C ARG A 41 8.02 -23.85 7.99
N ARG A 42 8.10 -23.06 9.09
CA ARG A 42 8.10 -21.58 9.05
C ARG A 42 9.22 -21.02 8.16
N LYS A 43 10.47 -21.44 8.35
CA LYS A 43 11.61 -20.87 7.58
C LYS A 43 11.47 -21.07 6.06
N PRO A 44 11.25 -22.28 5.54
CA PRO A 44 11.00 -22.47 4.11
C PRO A 44 9.74 -21.74 3.62
N ALA A 45 8.71 -21.58 4.46
CA ALA A 45 7.51 -20.84 4.09
C ALA A 45 7.83 -19.37 3.81
N LEU A 46 8.58 -18.70 4.68
CA LEU A 46 8.98 -17.30 4.52
C LEU A 46 9.86 -17.12 3.29
N GLU A 47 10.92 -17.90 3.14
CA GLU A 47 11.87 -17.81 2.01
C GLU A 47 11.20 -18.03 0.66
N ASN A 48 10.25 -18.97 0.58
CA ASN A 48 9.57 -19.26 -0.67
C ASN A 48 8.46 -18.25 -0.98
N VAL A 49 7.74 -17.74 0.03
CA VAL A 49 6.79 -16.64 -0.16
C VAL A 49 7.51 -15.42 -0.71
N GLU A 50 8.64 -15.03 -0.13
CA GLU A 50 9.49 -13.95 -0.65
C GLU A 50 9.87 -14.16 -2.11
N LYS A 51 10.37 -15.35 -2.46
CA LYS A 51 10.73 -15.69 -3.85
C LYS A 51 9.54 -15.62 -4.79
N ILE A 52 8.38 -16.16 -4.40
CA ILE A 52 7.17 -16.18 -5.23
C ILE A 52 6.68 -14.76 -5.51
N PHE A 53 6.51 -13.93 -4.48
CA PHE A 53 6.04 -12.57 -4.66
C PHE A 53 7.07 -11.69 -5.39
N GLY A 54 8.36 -11.80 -5.05
CA GLY A 54 9.42 -11.09 -5.76
C GLY A 54 9.50 -11.46 -7.25
N ALA A 55 9.39 -12.75 -7.58
CA ALA A 55 9.33 -13.21 -8.97
C ALA A 55 8.05 -12.71 -9.68
N THR A 56 6.92 -12.71 -8.98
CA THR A 56 5.65 -12.20 -9.51
C THR A 56 5.75 -10.75 -9.94
N PHE A 57 6.28 -9.89 -9.07
CA PHE A 57 6.43 -8.46 -9.39
C PHE A 57 7.41 -8.20 -10.53
N ARG A 58 8.52 -8.96 -10.60
CA ARG A 58 9.46 -8.86 -11.73
C ARG A 58 8.81 -9.26 -13.05
N LEU A 59 8.21 -10.45 -13.09
CA LEU A 59 7.57 -10.98 -14.29
C LEU A 59 6.37 -10.13 -14.73
N ALA A 60 5.54 -9.67 -13.78
CA ALA A 60 4.43 -8.77 -14.09
C ALA A 60 4.92 -7.47 -14.73
N ASN A 61 6.04 -6.92 -14.25
CA ASN A 61 6.63 -5.69 -14.79
C ASN A 61 7.30 -5.90 -16.17
N GLU A 62 7.85 -7.08 -16.43
CA GLU A 62 8.57 -7.40 -17.69
C GLU A 62 7.63 -7.80 -18.82
N VAL A 63 6.70 -8.71 -18.56
CA VAL A 63 5.84 -9.32 -19.58
C VAL A 63 4.34 -9.07 -19.35
N GLY A 64 3.97 -8.47 -18.22
CA GLY A 64 2.60 -8.29 -17.77
C GLY A 64 2.06 -9.53 -17.05
N PHE A 65 1.27 -9.31 -16.00
CA PHE A 65 0.71 -10.39 -15.17
C PHE A 65 -0.13 -11.38 -15.99
N ARG A 66 -0.87 -10.91 -16.99
CA ARG A 66 -1.69 -11.77 -17.85
C ARG A 66 -0.87 -12.78 -18.64
N ALA A 67 0.27 -12.36 -19.17
CA ALA A 67 1.16 -13.22 -19.99
C ALA A 67 2.00 -14.16 -19.14
N MET A 68 2.30 -13.80 -17.88
CA MET A 68 3.02 -14.63 -16.94
C MET A 68 2.31 -15.96 -16.68
N SER A 69 3.05 -17.07 -16.64
CA SER A 69 2.53 -18.39 -16.30
C SER A 69 3.11 -18.92 -14.98
N LEU A 70 2.45 -19.93 -14.36
CA LEU A 70 3.01 -20.63 -13.21
C LEU A 70 4.35 -21.35 -13.52
N ARG A 71 4.57 -21.73 -14.79
CA ARG A 71 5.87 -22.29 -15.23
C ARG A 71 6.96 -21.23 -15.20
N ASP A 72 6.65 -19.99 -15.55
CA ASP A 72 7.61 -18.89 -15.45
C ASP A 72 7.97 -18.63 -13.99
N LEU A 73 6.99 -18.65 -13.08
CA LEU A 73 7.25 -18.57 -11.64
C LEU A 73 8.13 -19.71 -11.13
N CYS A 74 7.87 -20.96 -11.57
CA CYS A 74 8.73 -22.09 -11.20
C CYS A 74 10.18 -21.90 -11.67
N ARG A 75 10.37 -21.42 -12.92
CA ARG A 75 11.70 -21.15 -13.47
C ARG A 75 12.43 -20.06 -12.69
N GLU A 76 11.71 -18.98 -12.35
CA GLU A 76 12.29 -17.82 -11.68
C GLU A 76 12.59 -18.08 -10.19
N THR A 77 11.76 -18.87 -9.52
CA THR A 77 11.90 -19.19 -8.10
C THR A 77 12.78 -20.41 -7.82
N GLY A 78 12.98 -21.27 -8.82
CA GLY A 78 13.60 -22.58 -8.64
C GLY A 78 12.69 -23.62 -7.99
N LEU A 79 11.41 -23.31 -7.76
CA LEU A 79 10.46 -24.26 -7.20
C LEU A 79 9.94 -25.23 -8.26
N SER A 80 9.71 -26.48 -7.86
CA SER A 80 8.93 -27.39 -8.69
C SER A 80 7.45 -26.96 -8.71
N MET A 81 6.69 -27.40 -9.72
CA MET A 81 5.26 -27.13 -9.79
C MET A 81 4.52 -27.58 -8.51
N GLY A 82 4.83 -28.79 -8.01
CA GLY A 82 4.27 -29.27 -6.76
C GLY A 82 4.68 -28.45 -5.53
N GLY A 83 5.93 -27.92 -5.53
CA GLY A 83 6.40 -26.99 -4.51
C GLY A 83 5.65 -25.66 -4.55
N LEU A 84 5.38 -25.11 -5.73
CA LEU A 84 4.62 -23.87 -5.93
C LEU A 84 3.17 -24.02 -5.46
N TYR A 85 2.52 -25.17 -5.77
CA TYR A 85 1.16 -25.45 -5.31
C TYR A 85 1.00 -25.60 -3.78
N GLY A 86 2.09 -25.73 -3.03
CA GLY A 86 2.07 -25.63 -1.59
C GLY A 86 1.82 -24.20 -1.06
N TYR A 87 1.86 -23.19 -1.92
CA TYR A 87 1.70 -21.76 -1.59
C TYR A 87 0.52 -21.10 -2.28
N ILE A 88 0.24 -21.47 -3.53
CA ILE A 88 -0.81 -20.88 -4.36
C ILE A 88 -1.47 -21.96 -5.23
N ASP A 89 -2.78 -21.89 -5.39
CA ASP A 89 -3.53 -22.81 -6.26
C ASP A 89 -3.60 -22.31 -7.71
N SER A 90 -3.54 -21.00 -7.89
CA SER A 90 -3.65 -20.36 -9.20
C SER A 90 -2.95 -19.00 -9.22
N LYS A 91 -2.79 -18.47 -10.42
CA LYS A 91 -2.31 -17.11 -10.63
C LYS A 91 -3.30 -16.07 -10.11
N ASP A 92 -4.60 -16.33 -10.24
CA ASP A 92 -5.64 -15.41 -9.75
C ASP A 92 -5.63 -15.34 -8.22
N GLN A 93 -5.44 -16.48 -7.54
CA GLN A 93 -5.27 -16.50 -6.09
C GLN A 93 -4.04 -15.67 -5.63
N LEU A 94 -2.94 -15.72 -6.38
CA LEU A 94 -1.77 -14.90 -6.08
C LEU A 94 -2.08 -13.40 -6.18
N ALA A 95 -2.86 -12.99 -7.19
CA ALA A 95 -3.33 -11.62 -7.33
C ALA A 95 -4.26 -11.21 -6.17
N GLU A 96 -5.18 -12.10 -5.76
CA GLU A 96 -6.04 -11.88 -4.59
C GLU A 96 -5.22 -11.68 -3.30
N MET A 97 -4.16 -12.46 -3.12
CA MET A 97 -3.29 -12.31 -1.95
C MET A 97 -2.54 -10.95 -1.97
N ILE A 98 -2.09 -10.49 -3.14
CA ILE A 98 -1.45 -9.19 -3.30
C ILE A 98 -2.44 -8.08 -2.94
N GLU A 99 -3.64 -8.13 -3.50
CA GLU A 99 -4.68 -7.14 -3.27
C GLU A 99 -5.12 -7.11 -1.81
N ASP A 100 -5.29 -8.29 -1.18
CA ASP A 100 -5.67 -8.40 0.23
C ASP A 100 -4.65 -7.75 1.17
N VAL A 101 -3.35 -7.88 0.88
CA VAL A 101 -2.28 -7.20 1.65
C VAL A 101 -2.40 -5.68 1.52
N VAL A 102 -2.55 -5.15 0.30
CA VAL A 102 -2.66 -3.70 0.06
C VAL A 102 -3.92 -3.14 0.71
N ARG A 103 -5.06 -3.80 0.52
CA ARG A 103 -6.35 -3.40 1.10
C ARG A 103 -6.29 -3.35 2.61
N HIS A 104 -5.86 -4.44 3.25
CA HIS A 104 -5.80 -4.49 4.71
C HIS A 104 -4.83 -3.47 5.29
N ALA A 105 -3.65 -3.32 4.68
CA ALA A 105 -2.69 -2.31 5.10
C ALA A 105 -3.28 -0.88 5.02
N SER A 106 -4.02 -0.59 3.96
CA SER A 106 -4.68 0.71 3.77
C SER A 106 -5.83 0.95 4.76
N GLU A 107 -6.59 -0.08 5.11
CA GLU A 107 -7.68 -0.01 6.10
C GLU A 107 -7.17 0.21 7.53
N GLU A 108 -6.00 -0.33 7.87
CA GLU A 108 -5.42 -0.20 9.21
C GLU A 108 -4.80 1.18 9.48
N LEU A 109 -4.34 1.89 8.44
CA LEU A 109 -3.68 3.19 8.60
C LEU A 109 -4.52 4.24 9.36
N PRO A 110 -5.79 4.51 9.02
CA PRO A 110 -6.60 5.48 9.76
C PRO A 110 -6.81 5.08 11.22
N ARG A 111 -6.84 3.76 11.50
CA ARG A 111 -6.99 3.20 12.86
C ARG A 111 -5.76 3.44 13.72
N MET A 112 -4.56 3.36 13.13
CA MET A 112 -3.30 3.64 13.84
C MET A 112 -3.30 5.05 14.48
N PHE A 113 -3.96 6.03 13.84
CA PHE A 113 -4.01 7.42 14.26
C PHE A 113 -5.35 7.82 14.90
N ALA A 114 -6.23 6.86 15.22
CA ALA A 114 -7.54 7.15 15.83
C ALA A 114 -7.44 7.84 17.20
N HIS A 115 -6.29 7.68 17.90
CA HIS A 115 -6.02 8.32 19.18
C HIS A 115 -5.61 9.80 19.08
N VAL A 116 -5.28 10.30 17.87
CA VAL A 116 -4.90 11.69 17.64
C VAL A 116 -6.17 12.56 17.67
N ALA A 117 -6.26 13.45 18.67
CA ALA A 117 -7.46 14.23 18.91
C ALA A 117 -7.65 15.39 17.90
N ASP A 118 -6.55 16.07 17.52
CA ASP A 118 -6.58 17.16 16.54
C ASP A 118 -6.82 16.61 15.12
N PRO A 119 -7.95 17.00 14.46
CA PRO A 119 -8.28 16.47 13.12
C PRO A 119 -7.24 16.80 12.05
N LEU A 120 -6.59 17.98 12.11
CA LEU A 120 -5.57 18.37 11.16
C LEU A 120 -4.29 17.53 11.33
N VAL A 121 -3.83 17.39 12.57
CA VAL A 121 -2.67 16.53 12.89
C VAL A 121 -2.95 15.08 12.50
N ARG A 122 -4.17 14.61 12.75
CA ARG A 122 -4.59 13.26 12.36
C ARG A 122 -4.61 13.07 10.85
N LEU A 123 -5.15 14.03 10.09
CA LEU A 123 -5.12 14.02 8.62
C LEU A 123 -3.67 13.98 8.09
N GLU A 124 -2.80 14.85 8.60
CA GLU A 124 -1.37 14.89 8.20
C GLU A 124 -0.66 13.58 8.51
N SER A 125 -0.94 12.97 9.67
CA SER A 125 -0.37 11.69 10.05
C SER A 125 -0.82 10.55 9.12
N VAL A 126 -2.11 10.51 8.76
CA VAL A 126 -2.65 9.52 7.82
C VAL A 126 -2.06 9.71 6.43
N VAL A 127 -1.98 10.95 5.94
CA VAL A 127 -1.38 11.27 4.63
C VAL A 127 0.08 10.83 4.58
N ARG A 128 0.86 11.19 5.59
CA ARG A 128 2.27 10.81 5.72
C ARG A 128 2.45 9.29 5.73
N ALA A 129 1.69 8.62 6.60
CA ALA A 129 1.74 7.17 6.73
C ALA A 129 1.34 6.45 5.43
N THR A 130 0.37 6.98 4.68
CA THR A 130 -0.03 6.42 3.37
C THR A 130 1.09 6.54 2.34
N ILE A 131 1.79 7.68 2.30
CA ILE A 131 2.96 7.86 1.42
C ILE A 131 4.07 6.87 1.82
N TYR A 132 4.37 6.75 3.10
CA TYR A 132 5.39 5.82 3.60
C TYR A 132 5.04 4.35 3.35
N LEU A 133 3.78 3.98 3.55
CA LEU A 133 3.29 2.65 3.23
C LEU A 133 3.45 2.35 1.73
N SER A 134 3.12 3.33 0.88
CA SER A 134 3.28 3.18 -0.56
C SER A 134 4.74 3.11 -1.02
N GLU A 135 5.70 3.62 -0.25
CA GLU A 135 7.14 3.38 -0.47
C GLU A 135 7.55 1.97 -0.05
N ILE A 136 7.12 1.51 1.13
CA ILE A 136 7.41 0.16 1.64
C ILE A 136 6.84 -0.91 0.71
N LEU A 137 5.59 -0.72 0.31
CA LEU A 137 4.84 -1.66 -0.53
C LEU A 137 4.78 -1.22 -2.01
N GLN A 138 5.80 -0.50 -2.51
CA GLN A 138 5.78 0.06 -3.86
C GLN A 138 5.46 -0.98 -4.94
N PRO A 139 6.08 -2.18 -4.98
CA PRO A 139 5.74 -3.19 -5.99
C PRO A 139 4.30 -3.71 -5.87
N TRP A 140 3.74 -3.73 -4.66
CA TRP A 140 2.39 -4.19 -4.37
C TRP A 140 1.35 -3.19 -4.87
N PHE A 141 1.48 -1.92 -4.50
CA PHE A 141 0.60 -0.84 -4.97
C PHE A 141 0.68 -0.68 -6.47
N TYR A 142 1.89 -0.73 -7.04
CA TYR A 142 2.09 -0.66 -8.49
C TYR A 142 1.39 -1.82 -9.21
N PHE A 143 1.51 -3.04 -8.70
CA PHE A 143 0.83 -4.22 -9.24
C PHE A 143 -0.70 -4.03 -9.21
N VAL A 144 -1.28 -3.66 -8.07
CA VAL A 144 -2.72 -3.45 -7.95
C VAL A 144 -3.20 -2.36 -8.91
N PHE A 145 -2.46 -1.26 -9.03
CA PHE A 145 -2.81 -0.16 -9.94
C PHE A 145 -2.75 -0.56 -11.42
N MET A 146 -1.68 -1.26 -11.84
CA MET A 146 -1.43 -1.57 -13.25
C MET A 146 -2.19 -2.80 -13.73
N ASP A 147 -2.22 -3.86 -12.93
CA ASP A 147 -2.67 -5.18 -13.34
C ASP A 147 -4.12 -5.48 -12.92
N SER A 148 -4.73 -4.71 -12.00
CA SER A 148 -6.14 -4.90 -11.62
C SER A 148 -7.11 -4.83 -12.82
N ARG A 149 -6.75 -4.08 -13.87
CA ARG A 149 -7.56 -3.95 -15.10
C ARG A 149 -7.62 -5.22 -15.92
N VAL A 150 -6.65 -6.12 -15.78
CA VAL A 150 -6.56 -7.39 -16.52
C VAL A 150 -7.01 -8.59 -15.67
N LEU A 151 -7.30 -8.37 -14.39
CA LEU A 151 -7.88 -9.36 -13.48
C LEU A 151 -9.38 -9.58 -13.77
N GLY A 152 -9.98 -10.59 -13.17
CA GLY A 152 -11.40 -10.88 -13.28
C GLY A 152 -12.28 -9.72 -12.81
N PHE A 153 -13.59 -9.84 -13.05
CA PHE A 153 -14.56 -8.79 -12.68
C PHE A 153 -14.54 -8.51 -11.18
N ASP A 154 -14.46 -9.55 -10.36
CA ASP A 154 -14.52 -9.45 -8.90
C ASP A 154 -13.27 -8.71 -8.35
N GLN A 155 -12.08 -9.05 -8.85
CA GLN A 155 -10.83 -8.38 -8.41
C GLN A 155 -10.82 -6.89 -8.82
N ARG A 156 -11.36 -6.55 -9.99
CA ARG A 156 -11.48 -5.13 -10.40
C ARG A 156 -12.45 -4.35 -9.52
N SER A 157 -13.53 -4.99 -9.06
CA SER A 157 -14.47 -4.38 -8.11
C SER A 157 -13.80 -4.11 -6.79
N MET A 158 -13.08 -5.10 -6.25
CA MET A 158 -12.36 -5.00 -4.99
C MET A 158 -11.30 -3.88 -5.01
N ALA A 159 -10.50 -3.76 -6.09
CA ALA A 159 -9.51 -2.69 -6.22
C ALA A 159 -10.14 -1.30 -6.19
N LYS A 160 -11.27 -1.12 -6.91
CA LYS A 160 -12.02 0.15 -6.89
C LYS A 160 -12.63 0.45 -5.52
N GLU A 161 -13.18 -0.56 -4.87
CA GLU A 161 -13.75 -0.42 -3.52
C GLU A 161 -12.68 -0.03 -2.51
N SER A 162 -11.48 -0.61 -2.60
CA SER A 162 -10.32 -0.25 -1.77
C SER A 162 -9.88 1.19 -1.99
N GLU A 163 -9.81 1.64 -3.24
CA GLU A 163 -9.47 3.02 -3.60
C GLU A 163 -10.51 4.01 -3.04
N LEU A 164 -11.79 3.72 -3.26
CA LEU A 164 -12.89 4.55 -2.74
C LEU A 164 -12.93 4.57 -1.20
N ALA A 165 -12.56 3.48 -0.54
CA ALA A 165 -12.46 3.42 0.92
C ALA A 165 -11.34 4.33 1.46
N ILE A 166 -10.16 4.32 0.82
CA ILE A 166 -9.06 5.23 1.18
C ILE A 166 -9.49 6.68 0.98
N GLN A 167 -10.10 7.00 -0.18
CA GLN A 167 -10.62 8.33 -0.46
C GLN A 167 -11.67 8.77 0.57
N GLY A 168 -12.61 7.89 0.90
CA GLY A 168 -13.65 8.14 1.89
C GLY A 168 -13.10 8.41 3.28
N ASN A 169 -12.08 7.68 3.70
CA ASN A 169 -11.41 7.91 4.98
C ASN A 169 -10.75 9.30 5.03
N ILE A 170 -10.05 9.70 3.97
CA ILE A 170 -9.43 11.02 3.88
C ILE A 170 -10.50 12.12 3.84
N ALA A 171 -11.57 11.96 3.06
CA ALA A 171 -12.69 12.89 3.00
C ALA A 171 -13.36 13.07 4.36
N GLY A 172 -13.55 11.97 5.11
CA GLY A 172 -14.09 11.99 6.47
C GLY A 172 -13.20 12.76 7.45
N LEU A 173 -11.88 12.70 7.33
CA LEU A 173 -10.95 13.49 8.14
C LEU A 173 -11.01 14.98 7.75
N ILE A 174 -11.05 15.29 6.46
CA ILE A 174 -11.18 16.66 5.96
C ILE A 174 -12.48 17.31 6.46
N ALA A 175 -13.59 16.56 6.45
CA ALA A 175 -14.88 17.05 6.92
C ALA A 175 -14.94 17.33 8.43
N GLN A 176 -14.02 16.81 9.23
CA GLN A 176 -13.91 17.07 10.67
C GLN A 176 -13.09 18.33 10.99
N LEU A 177 -12.48 18.98 10.00
CA LEU A 177 -11.72 20.22 10.23
C LEU A 177 -12.67 21.38 10.58
N ASP A 178 -12.23 22.25 11.49
CA ASP A 178 -12.96 23.45 11.90
C ASP A 178 -12.04 24.69 11.72
N PRO A 179 -12.42 25.68 10.90
CA PRO A 179 -13.59 25.66 10.03
C PRO A 179 -13.49 24.58 8.93
N ALA A 180 -14.65 24.00 8.58
CA ALA A 180 -14.70 23.06 7.47
C ALA A 180 -14.25 23.76 6.17
N PRO A 181 -13.41 23.11 5.33
CA PRO A 181 -13.02 23.71 4.08
C PRO A 181 -14.24 23.87 3.16
N GLU A 182 -14.34 25.03 2.43
CA GLU A 182 -15.36 25.17 1.38
C GLU A 182 -15.02 24.21 0.23
N GLY A 183 -16.02 23.73 -0.45
CA GLY A 183 -15.88 22.81 -1.55
C GLY A 183 -16.07 21.35 -1.09
N ASP A 184 -15.92 20.47 -2.05
CA ASP A 184 -16.19 19.07 -1.87
C ASP A 184 -14.97 18.36 -1.23
N ALA A 185 -15.14 17.94 0.03
CA ALA A 185 -14.12 17.16 0.76
C ALA A 185 -13.73 15.87 0.00
N THR A 186 -14.67 15.28 -0.74
CA THR A 186 -14.43 14.09 -1.56
C THR A 186 -13.49 14.39 -2.73
N LEU A 187 -13.69 15.54 -3.37
CA LEU A 187 -12.82 15.97 -4.47
C LEU A 187 -11.40 16.30 -3.98
N LEU A 188 -11.29 16.97 -2.83
CA LEU A 188 -9.97 17.22 -2.22
C LEU A 188 -9.28 15.90 -1.82
N ALA A 189 -10.02 14.94 -1.26
CA ALA A 189 -9.50 13.61 -0.96
C ALA A 189 -9.03 12.87 -2.21
N ALA A 190 -9.73 13.01 -3.34
CA ALA A 190 -9.29 12.46 -4.62
C ALA A 190 -7.96 13.08 -5.10
N HIS A 191 -7.76 14.39 -4.92
CA HIS A 191 -6.49 15.04 -5.23
C HIS A 191 -5.35 14.55 -4.30
N VAL A 192 -5.65 14.33 -3.01
CA VAL A 192 -4.67 13.76 -2.07
C VAL A 192 -4.29 12.33 -2.51
N LEU A 193 -5.27 11.53 -2.92
CA LEU A 193 -5.03 10.17 -3.45
C LEU A 193 -4.14 10.20 -4.69
N ALA A 194 -4.36 11.14 -5.61
CA ALA A 194 -3.52 11.30 -6.79
C ALA A 194 -2.03 11.60 -6.47
N LEU A 195 -1.73 12.25 -5.33
CA LEU A 195 -0.35 12.42 -4.86
C LEU A 195 0.27 11.07 -4.46
N PHE A 196 -0.48 10.18 -3.80
CA PHE A 196 0.01 8.84 -3.46
C PHE A 196 0.33 8.03 -4.72
N GLU A 197 -0.59 8.06 -5.70
CA GLU A 197 -0.43 7.37 -6.97
C GLU A 197 0.79 7.89 -7.74
N ASP A 198 0.99 9.19 -7.81
CA ASP A 198 2.14 9.78 -8.49
C ASP A 198 3.46 9.31 -7.86
N TRP A 199 3.51 9.13 -6.53
CA TRP A 199 4.68 8.62 -5.84
C TRP A 199 5.02 7.19 -6.26
N TYR A 200 4.13 6.22 -6.10
CA TYR A 200 4.47 4.82 -6.33
C TYR A 200 4.44 4.42 -7.81
N VAL A 201 3.58 5.05 -8.62
CA VAL A 201 3.52 4.78 -10.07
C VAL A 201 4.71 5.37 -10.79
N LYS A 202 5.09 6.60 -10.44
CA LYS A 202 6.18 7.32 -11.10
C LYS A 202 7.43 7.39 -10.22
N ARG A 203 7.67 6.39 -9.38
CA ARG A 203 8.81 6.33 -8.47
C ARG A 203 10.16 6.57 -9.15
N TRP A 204 10.26 6.17 -10.42
CA TRP A 204 11.46 6.35 -11.24
C TRP A 204 11.89 7.82 -11.37
N LYS A 205 10.95 8.77 -11.51
CA LYS A 205 11.29 10.20 -11.63
C LYS A 205 11.84 10.78 -10.33
N TYR A 206 11.30 10.35 -9.20
CA TYR A 206 11.76 10.79 -7.89
C TYR A 206 13.12 10.20 -7.53
N ARG A 207 13.39 8.94 -7.92
CA ARG A 207 14.73 8.34 -7.81
C ARG A 207 15.75 9.10 -8.66
N ALA A 208 15.42 9.44 -9.89
CA ALA A 208 16.29 10.23 -10.77
C ALA A 208 16.59 11.62 -10.21
N ALA A 209 15.62 12.25 -9.56
CA ALA A 209 15.76 13.55 -8.90
C ALA A 209 16.34 13.46 -7.47
N ARG A 210 16.65 12.26 -6.96
CA ARG A 210 17.14 12.01 -5.59
C ARG A 210 16.21 12.57 -4.50
N VAL A 211 14.92 12.55 -4.73
CA VAL A 211 13.91 12.97 -3.76
C VAL A 211 13.71 11.84 -2.76
N HIS A 212 13.90 12.14 -1.47
CA HIS A 212 13.60 11.21 -0.39
C HIS A 212 12.09 11.16 -0.12
N VAL A 213 11.59 10.04 0.42
CA VAL A 213 10.17 9.89 0.72
C VAL A 213 9.67 10.89 1.76
N ASP A 214 10.52 11.26 2.73
CA ASP A 214 10.21 12.29 3.72
C ASP A 214 10.02 13.66 3.07
N ASP A 215 10.91 14.05 2.14
CA ASP A 215 10.79 15.33 1.42
C ASP A 215 9.50 15.38 0.60
N TYR A 216 9.13 14.26 -0.03
CA TYR A 216 7.89 14.15 -0.76
C TYR A 216 6.66 14.26 0.15
N ALA A 217 6.63 13.53 1.26
CA ALA A 217 5.55 13.59 2.23
C ALA A 217 5.38 14.99 2.81
N ASP A 218 6.49 15.64 3.15
CA ASP A 218 6.51 17.01 3.63
C ASP A 218 5.97 18.00 2.60
N SER A 219 6.33 17.83 1.33
CA SER A 219 5.84 18.67 0.24
C SER A 219 4.32 18.49 0.05
N ALA A 220 3.85 17.25 0.02
CA ALA A 220 2.42 16.94 -0.11
C ALA A 220 1.61 17.55 1.05
N ILE A 221 2.08 17.37 2.30
CA ILE A 221 1.42 17.93 3.49
C ILE A 221 1.40 19.46 3.44
N ARG A 222 2.49 20.13 3.02
CA ARG A 222 2.49 21.58 2.85
C ARG A 222 1.46 22.05 1.82
N MET A 223 1.32 21.35 0.70
CA MET A 223 0.31 21.67 -0.32
C MET A 223 -1.11 21.55 0.24
N ILE A 224 -1.40 20.44 0.93
CA ILE A 224 -2.70 20.21 1.56
C ILE A 224 -2.97 21.30 2.61
N ARG A 225 -2.04 21.56 3.50
CA ARG A 225 -2.15 22.59 4.55
C ARG A 225 -2.38 23.98 3.95
N SER A 226 -1.64 24.37 2.91
CA SER A 226 -1.82 25.66 2.23
C SER A 226 -3.20 25.80 1.62
N HIS A 227 -3.75 24.74 1.03
CA HIS A 227 -5.11 24.73 0.51
C HIS A 227 -6.14 24.91 1.63
N LEU A 228 -5.93 24.27 2.78
CA LEU A 228 -6.81 24.36 3.95
C LEU A 228 -6.70 25.73 4.68
N GLN A 229 -5.51 26.35 4.69
CA GLN A 229 -5.24 27.59 5.43
C GLN A 229 -5.58 28.87 4.66
N VAL A 230 -5.66 28.87 3.33
CA VAL A 230 -6.02 30.06 2.50
C VAL A 230 -7.37 30.68 2.87
N ARG A 231 -8.07 30.14 3.84
CA ARG A 231 -9.42 30.53 4.27
C ARG A 231 -9.56 31.17 5.63
N ILE A 232 -8.45 31.37 6.33
CA ILE A 232 -8.44 32.06 7.63
C ILE A 232 -8.32 33.59 7.45
N ARG A 233 -8.75 34.14 6.26
CA ARG A 233 -8.82 35.59 6.04
C ARG A 233 -10.22 36.04 5.71
#